data_cc23963ccc021f16488b67655842bb43
#
_entry.id   cc23963ccc021f16488b67655842bb43
#
_cell.length_a   1.000
_cell.length_b   1.000
_cell.length_c   1.000
_cell.angle_alpha   90.00
_cell.angle_beta   90.00
_cell.angle_gamma   90.00
#
_symmetry.space_group_name_H-M   'P 1'
#
loop_
_entity.id
_entity.type
_entity.pdbx_description
1 polymer ?
#
loop_
_entity_poly.entity_id
_entity_poly.type
_entity_poly.pdbx_seq_one_letter_code
_entity_poly.pdbx_strand_id
1 'polypeptide(L)'
;MLYEAFVFVSVFLAVLNSMGLVLSSSYCFKYGSGVYIFILSAAGWILGYVIEGPNFSLPRSSLTWIYVIPLMVVLMLTLLNYPTSITQLYISTLLGYSLATNYYQGLSAVVHIASSWVLSFVVGLTASVFLRKSLVRMLQSASVIKVLLWIRVLSLTYVFLLSYVLGGNLLGSIASLLGIANSAKSTLLISISIVASVYVSLRSGISLGFAKILFPMRYLTSLIPYTVSLVLTQVANRLGVPIVISLVMFSSILGVGLASELKVFHRRRIIMYVLTSYIGPFILSSLLSYSLTNIYMTNLERLLTYNLSTLETPR
;
A
#
# COMPACT_ATOMS: atom_id res chain seq x y z
N MET A 1 -14.12 5.74 -21.57
CA MET A 1 -13.95 7.03 -20.86
C MET A 1 -14.13 6.92 -19.34
N LEU A 2 -15.31 6.58 -18.81
CA LEU A 2 -15.52 6.49 -17.33
C LEU A 2 -14.57 5.49 -16.65
N TYR A 3 -14.38 4.31 -17.21
CA TYR A 3 -13.47 3.30 -16.69
C TYR A 3 -12.01 3.80 -16.67
N GLU A 4 -11.56 4.44 -17.72
CA GLU A 4 -10.19 5.00 -17.81
C GLU A 4 -9.96 6.10 -16.78
N ALA A 5 -10.95 6.99 -16.59
CA ALA A 5 -10.90 8.00 -15.55
C ALA A 5 -10.85 7.36 -14.15
N PHE A 6 -11.60 6.30 -13.92
CA PHE A 6 -11.60 5.55 -12.68
C PHE A 6 -10.23 4.91 -12.40
N VAL A 7 -9.64 4.26 -13.41
CA VAL A 7 -8.28 3.70 -13.30
C VAL A 7 -7.26 4.79 -12.99
N PHE A 8 -7.32 5.91 -13.71
CA PHE A 8 -6.42 7.05 -13.48
C PHE A 8 -6.50 7.55 -12.02
N VAL A 9 -7.70 7.80 -11.51
CA VAL A 9 -7.92 8.28 -10.14
C VAL A 9 -7.46 7.25 -9.11
N SER A 10 -7.72 5.96 -9.36
CA SER A 10 -7.30 4.87 -8.48
C SER A 10 -5.77 4.83 -8.32
N VAL A 11 -5.06 4.84 -9.43
CA VAL A 11 -3.59 4.85 -9.45
C VAL A 11 -3.04 6.15 -8.85
N PHE A 12 -3.62 7.29 -9.22
CA PHE A 12 -3.22 8.60 -8.70
C PHE A 12 -3.29 8.66 -7.18
N LEU A 13 -4.41 8.29 -6.58
CA LEU A 13 -4.58 8.29 -5.13
C LEU A 13 -3.71 7.23 -4.44
N ALA A 14 -3.52 6.07 -5.08
CA ALA A 14 -2.66 5.02 -4.57
C ALA A 14 -1.21 5.46 -4.44
N VAL A 15 -0.66 6.06 -5.49
CA VAL A 15 0.71 6.59 -5.48
C VAL A 15 0.83 7.78 -4.52
N LEU A 16 -0.13 8.73 -4.56
CA LEU A 16 -0.14 9.91 -3.69
C LEU A 16 -0.06 9.54 -2.21
N ASN A 17 -0.90 8.61 -1.76
CA ASN A 17 -0.92 8.16 -0.37
C ASN A 17 0.36 7.40 0.02
N SER A 18 0.92 6.61 -0.90
CA SER A 18 2.09 5.77 -0.61
C SER A 18 3.41 6.52 -0.75
N MET A 19 3.43 7.69 -1.40
CA MET A 19 4.64 8.52 -1.52
C MET A 19 5.21 8.96 -0.17
N GLY A 20 4.39 9.00 0.89
CA GLY A 20 4.87 9.24 2.24
C GLY A 20 5.91 8.22 2.73
N LEU A 21 5.75 6.96 2.35
CA LEU A 21 6.72 5.89 2.65
C LEU A 21 8.03 6.09 1.89
N VAL A 22 7.95 6.41 0.61
CA VAL A 22 9.10 6.67 -0.26
C VAL A 22 9.87 7.90 0.20
N LEU A 23 9.17 9.01 0.40
CA LEU A 23 9.78 10.29 0.79
C LEU A 23 10.32 10.27 2.21
N SER A 24 9.78 9.46 3.10
CA SER A 24 10.32 9.32 4.46
C SER A 24 11.77 8.86 4.46
N SER A 25 12.19 8.07 3.46
CA SER A 25 13.59 7.69 3.27
C SER A 25 14.49 8.88 2.94
N SER A 26 14.02 9.80 2.11
CA SER A 26 14.78 11.00 1.71
C SER A 26 14.78 12.09 2.78
N TYR A 27 13.71 12.20 3.56
CA TYR A 27 13.62 13.18 4.66
C TYR A 27 14.52 12.86 5.82
N CYS A 28 14.73 11.59 6.13
CA CYS A 28 15.72 11.19 7.12
C CYS A 28 17.12 11.71 6.76
N PHE A 29 17.38 11.96 5.47
CA PHE A 29 18.70 12.27 4.95
C PHE A 29 18.87 13.71 4.43
N LYS A 30 17.82 14.55 4.42
CA LYS A 30 17.84 15.99 4.02
C LYS A 30 18.58 16.32 2.70
N TYR A 31 18.94 15.33 1.87
CA TYR A 31 19.82 15.49 0.72
C TYR A 31 19.17 14.91 -0.56
N GLY A 32 18.92 15.75 -1.48
CA GLY A 32 18.51 15.45 -2.85
C GLY A 32 17.86 16.68 -3.46
N SER A 33 18.23 17.08 -4.68
CA SER A 33 17.40 18.03 -5.42
C SER A 33 16.05 17.36 -5.65
N GLY A 34 14.95 18.08 -5.50
CA GLY A 34 13.61 17.55 -5.74
C GLY A 34 13.45 16.88 -7.12
N VAL A 35 14.26 17.27 -8.09
CA VAL A 35 14.31 16.70 -9.44
C VAL A 35 14.81 15.25 -9.43
N TYR A 36 15.89 14.93 -8.72
CA TYR A 36 16.39 13.55 -8.64
C TYR A 36 15.38 12.63 -7.94
N ILE A 37 14.78 13.10 -6.85
CA ILE A 37 13.75 12.35 -6.13
C ILE A 37 12.55 12.10 -7.04
N PHE A 38 12.12 13.11 -7.82
CA PHE A 38 11.04 12.97 -8.78
C PHE A 38 11.35 11.90 -9.83
N ILE A 39 12.50 12.00 -10.50
CA ILE A 39 12.89 11.07 -11.56
C ILE A 39 13.03 9.64 -11.01
N LEU A 40 13.72 9.47 -9.89
CA LEU A 40 13.94 8.15 -9.30
C LEU A 40 12.64 7.52 -8.82
N SER A 41 11.74 8.30 -8.20
CA SER A 41 10.44 7.80 -7.76
C SER A 41 9.57 7.41 -8.95
N ALA A 42 9.41 8.30 -9.93
CA ALA A 42 8.56 8.01 -11.10
C ALA A 42 9.08 6.81 -11.89
N ALA A 43 10.39 6.75 -12.15
CA ALA A 43 11.01 5.61 -12.81
C ALA A 43 10.83 4.31 -12.02
N GLY A 44 11.04 4.35 -10.70
CA GLY A 44 10.84 3.18 -9.84
C GLY A 44 9.40 2.67 -9.91
N TRP A 45 8.39 3.52 -9.71
CA TRP A 45 6.98 3.16 -9.78
C TRP A 45 6.59 2.54 -11.13
N ILE A 46 7.01 3.15 -12.25
CA ILE A 46 6.70 2.66 -13.60
C ILE A 46 7.37 1.31 -13.85
N LEU A 47 8.67 1.21 -13.58
CA LEU A 47 9.41 -0.04 -13.81
C LEU A 47 8.89 -1.17 -12.90
N GLY A 48 8.59 -0.87 -11.65
CA GLY A 48 8.01 -1.84 -10.72
C GLY A 48 6.66 -2.38 -11.22
N TYR A 49 5.78 -1.51 -11.67
CA TYR A 49 4.50 -1.91 -12.25
C TYR A 49 4.67 -2.76 -13.51
N VAL A 50 5.53 -2.35 -14.44
CA VAL A 50 5.73 -3.06 -15.71
C VAL A 50 6.36 -4.44 -15.52
N ILE A 51 7.34 -4.54 -14.61
CA ILE A 51 8.13 -5.79 -14.44
C ILE A 51 7.45 -6.75 -13.45
N GLU A 52 6.97 -6.24 -12.30
CA GLU A 52 6.46 -7.07 -11.20
C GLU A 52 4.91 -7.12 -11.16
N GLY A 53 4.24 -6.10 -11.70
CA GLY A 53 2.77 -6.03 -11.70
C GLY A 53 2.08 -7.25 -12.31
N PRO A 54 2.57 -7.82 -13.42
CA PRO A 54 1.98 -9.02 -14.03
C PRO A 54 2.01 -10.28 -13.15
N ASN A 55 2.83 -10.32 -12.10
CA ASN A 55 2.89 -11.45 -11.18
C ASN A 55 1.61 -11.60 -10.33
N PHE A 56 0.81 -10.53 -10.24
CA PHE A 56 -0.40 -10.54 -9.42
C PHE A 56 -1.61 -11.06 -10.19
N SER A 57 -2.26 -12.10 -9.67
CA SER A 57 -3.48 -12.71 -10.21
C SER A 57 -4.53 -12.84 -9.10
N LEU A 58 -5.19 -11.73 -8.78
CA LEU A 58 -6.21 -11.70 -7.74
C LEU A 58 -7.61 -11.97 -8.34
N PRO A 59 -8.51 -12.63 -7.60
CA PRO A 59 -9.87 -12.84 -8.04
C PRO A 59 -10.60 -11.50 -8.17
N ARG A 60 -11.35 -11.35 -9.26
CA ARG A 60 -12.07 -10.11 -9.57
C ARG A 60 -13.50 -10.19 -9.06
N SER A 61 -14.02 -9.06 -8.58
CA SER A 61 -15.47 -8.93 -8.41
C SER A 61 -16.14 -8.70 -9.77
N SER A 62 -17.35 -9.24 -9.96
CA SER A 62 -18.15 -8.93 -11.13
C SER A 62 -18.64 -7.47 -11.15
N LEU A 63 -18.66 -6.81 -10.00
CA LEU A 63 -19.09 -5.43 -9.79
C LEU A 63 -17.89 -4.49 -9.65
N THR A 64 -17.31 -4.04 -10.75
CA THR A 64 -16.12 -3.16 -10.73
C THR A 64 -16.37 -1.82 -10.03
N TRP A 65 -17.60 -1.30 -10.04
CA TRP A 65 -17.96 -0.05 -9.37
C TRP A 65 -17.77 -0.09 -7.84
N ILE A 66 -17.78 -1.29 -7.24
CA ILE A 66 -17.59 -1.43 -5.78
C ILE A 66 -16.24 -0.89 -5.32
N TYR A 67 -15.24 -0.86 -6.20
CA TYR A 67 -13.91 -0.31 -5.90
C TYR A 67 -13.88 1.24 -5.83
N VAL A 68 -15.02 1.91 -5.98
CA VAL A 68 -15.17 3.32 -5.59
C VAL A 68 -15.06 3.48 -4.07
N ILE A 69 -15.49 2.47 -3.29
CA ILE A 69 -15.44 2.49 -1.83
C ILE A 69 -14.02 2.73 -1.29
N PRO A 70 -13.01 1.91 -1.64
CA PRO A 70 -11.64 2.15 -1.16
C PRO A 70 -11.10 3.49 -1.59
N LEU A 71 -11.48 4.02 -2.76
CA LEU A 71 -11.05 5.35 -3.20
C LEU A 71 -11.60 6.47 -2.31
N MET A 72 -12.90 6.40 -1.99
CA MET A 72 -13.53 7.38 -1.09
C MET A 72 -12.92 7.33 0.31
N VAL A 73 -12.71 6.14 0.85
CA VAL A 73 -12.07 5.95 2.17
C VAL A 73 -10.63 6.47 2.16
N VAL A 74 -9.84 6.16 1.12
CA VAL A 74 -8.47 6.69 0.97
C VAL A 74 -8.47 8.21 0.91
N LEU A 75 -9.33 8.80 0.08
CA LEU A 75 -9.42 10.25 -0.06
C LEU A 75 -9.74 10.91 1.27
N MET A 76 -10.75 10.41 1.98
CA MET A 76 -11.14 10.91 3.29
C MET A 76 -9.97 10.84 4.30
N LEU A 77 -9.31 9.69 4.38
CA LEU A 77 -8.22 9.48 5.33
C LEU A 77 -6.95 10.28 4.96
N THR A 78 -6.68 10.44 3.66
CA THR A 78 -5.58 11.29 3.18
C THR A 78 -5.82 12.76 3.54
N LEU A 79 -7.04 13.27 3.38
CA LEU A 79 -7.42 14.62 3.80
C LEU A 79 -7.31 14.83 5.31
N LEU A 80 -7.58 13.80 6.10
CA LEU A 80 -7.42 13.79 7.55
C LEU A 80 -5.97 13.56 8.00
N ASN A 81 -5.01 13.42 7.08
CA ASN A 81 -3.61 13.07 7.35
C ASN A 81 -3.42 11.74 8.10
N TYR A 82 -4.35 10.79 7.96
CA TYR A 82 -4.19 9.44 8.48
C TYR A 82 -3.55 8.55 7.41
N PRO A 83 -2.35 8.00 7.66
CA PRO A 83 -1.74 7.05 6.74
C PRO A 83 -2.54 5.74 6.74
N THR A 84 -2.94 5.30 5.57
CA THR A 84 -3.67 4.05 5.39
C THR A 84 -3.03 3.20 4.32
N SER A 85 -3.28 1.90 4.38
CA SER A 85 -2.86 0.99 3.32
C SER A 85 -3.96 0.82 2.28
N ILE A 86 -3.69 1.31 1.08
CA ILE A 86 -4.62 1.19 -0.04
C ILE A 86 -4.83 -0.28 -0.43
N THR A 87 -3.77 -1.07 -0.51
CA THR A 87 -3.87 -2.53 -0.76
C THR A 87 -4.86 -3.18 0.21
N GLN A 88 -4.77 -2.81 1.49
CA GLN A 88 -5.66 -3.33 2.53
C GLN A 88 -7.11 -2.94 2.28
N LEU A 89 -7.38 -1.72 1.85
CA LEU A 89 -8.74 -1.24 1.55
C LEU A 89 -9.34 -1.96 0.33
N TYR A 90 -8.56 -2.19 -0.72
CA TYR A 90 -9.03 -2.97 -1.87
C TYR A 90 -9.35 -4.42 -1.50
N ILE A 91 -8.51 -5.05 -0.69
CA ILE A 91 -8.72 -6.43 -0.21
C ILE A 91 -9.92 -6.51 0.75
N SER A 92 -10.11 -5.51 1.64
CA SER A 92 -11.29 -5.47 2.51
C SER A 92 -12.59 -5.24 1.74
N THR A 93 -12.56 -4.49 0.65
CA THR A 93 -13.69 -4.35 -0.27
C THR A 93 -14.02 -5.67 -0.94
N LEU A 94 -13.01 -6.41 -1.40
CA LEU A 94 -13.21 -7.77 -1.94
C LEU A 94 -13.81 -8.71 -0.88
N LEU A 95 -13.40 -8.60 0.38
CA LEU A 95 -13.98 -9.37 1.49
C LEU A 95 -15.48 -9.10 1.63
N GLY A 96 -15.87 -7.83 1.73
CA GLY A 96 -17.27 -7.45 1.87
C GLY A 96 -18.13 -7.92 0.70
N TYR A 97 -17.64 -7.76 -0.52
CA TYR A 97 -18.28 -8.29 -1.73
C TYR A 97 -18.40 -9.82 -1.68
N SER A 98 -17.33 -10.53 -1.34
CA SER A 98 -17.32 -12.00 -1.30
C SER A 98 -18.29 -12.57 -0.26
N LEU A 99 -18.44 -11.90 0.88
CA LEU A 99 -19.41 -12.28 1.91
C LEU A 99 -20.85 -12.04 1.44
N ALA A 100 -21.11 -10.93 0.76
CA ALA A 100 -22.47 -10.61 0.27
C ALA A 100 -22.93 -11.53 -0.87
N THR A 101 -22.00 -12.00 -1.71
CA THR A 101 -22.30 -12.82 -2.89
C THR A 101 -21.97 -14.30 -2.73
N ASN A 102 -21.51 -14.72 -1.55
CA ASN A 102 -21.00 -16.07 -1.30
C ASN A 102 -19.90 -16.51 -2.29
N TYR A 103 -19.02 -15.55 -2.66
CA TYR A 103 -17.94 -15.78 -3.61
C TYR A 103 -16.73 -16.44 -2.91
N TYR A 104 -16.73 -17.77 -2.86
CA TYR A 104 -15.71 -18.56 -2.13
C TYR A 104 -14.27 -18.32 -2.57
N GLN A 105 -14.01 -18.14 -3.86
CA GLN A 105 -12.67 -17.87 -4.36
C GLN A 105 -12.14 -16.54 -3.83
N GLY A 106 -12.97 -15.50 -3.79
CA GLY A 106 -12.64 -14.21 -3.20
C GLY A 106 -12.36 -14.32 -1.71
N LEU A 107 -13.19 -15.06 -0.97
CA LEU A 107 -13.01 -15.26 0.46
C LEU A 107 -11.70 -16.01 0.77
N SER A 108 -11.42 -17.10 0.04
CA SER A 108 -10.17 -17.86 0.18
C SER A 108 -8.95 -16.98 -0.09
N ALA A 109 -8.97 -16.18 -1.17
CA ALA A 109 -7.88 -15.24 -1.48
C ALA A 109 -7.65 -14.23 -0.35
N VAL A 110 -8.71 -13.64 0.21
CA VAL A 110 -8.60 -12.69 1.31
C VAL A 110 -7.98 -13.34 2.55
N VAL A 111 -8.36 -14.57 2.90
CA VAL A 111 -7.78 -15.31 4.04
C VAL A 111 -6.28 -15.55 3.83
N HIS A 112 -5.87 -15.99 2.63
CA HIS A 112 -4.45 -16.19 2.30
C HIS A 112 -3.66 -14.88 2.37
N ILE A 113 -4.20 -13.79 1.86
CA ILE A 113 -3.55 -12.49 1.91
C ILE A 113 -3.46 -11.97 3.35
N ALA A 114 -4.52 -12.09 4.15
CA ALA A 114 -4.50 -11.68 5.54
C ALA A 114 -3.47 -12.49 6.37
N SER A 115 -3.35 -13.78 6.12
CA SER A 115 -2.33 -14.62 6.78
C SER A 115 -0.91 -14.19 6.38
N SER A 116 -0.68 -13.79 5.13
CA SER A 116 0.61 -13.25 4.68
C SER A 116 0.97 -11.93 5.36
N TRP A 117 -0.02 -11.09 5.68
CA TRP A 117 0.19 -9.85 6.44
C TRP A 117 0.65 -10.11 7.86
N VAL A 118 0.02 -11.09 8.55
CA VAL A 118 0.45 -11.49 9.89
C VAL A 118 1.87 -12.04 9.86
N LEU A 119 2.17 -12.90 8.90
CA LEU A 119 3.51 -13.47 8.73
C LEU A 119 4.54 -12.36 8.44
N SER A 120 4.25 -11.45 7.52
CA SER A 120 5.16 -10.34 7.18
C SER A 120 5.39 -9.39 8.36
N PHE A 121 4.39 -9.18 9.23
CA PHE A 121 4.53 -8.42 10.46
C PHE A 121 5.52 -9.10 11.42
N VAL A 122 5.36 -10.40 11.68
CA VAL A 122 6.24 -11.16 12.57
C VAL A 122 7.67 -11.21 12.03
N VAL A 123 7.83 -11.50 10.73
CA VAL A 123 9.14 -11.54 10.07
C VAL A 123 9.79 -10.16 10.06
N GLY A 124 9.03 -9.10 9.77
CA GLY A 124 9.52 -7.73 9.79
C GLY A 124 10.04 -7.31 11.17
N LEU A 125 9.31 -7.65 12.23
CA LEU A 125 9.71 -7.39 13.60
C LEU A 125 10.99 -8.13 13.98
N THR A 126 11.05 -9.45 13.76
CA THR A 126 12.19 -10.29 14.14
C THR A 126 13.44 -9.96 13.33
N ALA A 127 13.34 -9.82 12.01
CA ALA A 127 14.44 -9.43 11.14
C ALA A 127 15.07 -8.09 11.57
N SER A 128 14.24 -7.13 11.97
CA SER A 128 14.71 -5.82 12.40
C SER A 128 15.47 -5.85 13.72
N VAL A 129 15.06 -6.71 14.65
CA VAL A 129 15.82 -6.95 15.91
C VAL A 129 17.22 -7.48 15.60
N PHE A 130 17.33 -8.48 14.71
CA PHE A 130 18.61 -9.07 14.33
C PHE A 130 19.49 -8.07 13.57
N LEU A 131 18.94 -7.40 12.57
CA LEU A 131 19.69 -6.40 11.79
C LEU A 131 20.18 -5.25 12.65
N ARG A 132 19.40 -4.81 13.63
CA ARG A 132 19.83 -3.76 14.56
C ARG A 132 21.07 -4.17 15.35
N LYS A 133 21.06 -5.39 15.90
CA LYS A 133 22.22 -5.91 16.64
C LYS A 133 23.47 -6.03 15.76
N SER A 134 23.30 -6.52 14.52
CA SER A 134 24.40 -6.65 13.56
C SER A 134 24.95 -5.30 13.11
N LEU A 135 24.06 -4.34 12.78
CA LEU A 135 24.45 -2.99 12.34
C LEU A 135 25.27 -2.26 13.42
N VAL A 136 24.88 -2.36 14.69
CA VAL A 136 25.62 -1.72 15.78
C VAL A 136 27.04 -2.24 15.85
N ARG A 137 27.22 -3.56 15.74
CA ARG A 137 28.58 -4.17 15.76
C ARG A 137 29.45 -3.70 14.59
N MET A 138 28.85 -3.62 13.37
CA MET A 138 29.60 -3.17 12.18
C MET A 138 30.00 -1.69 12.26
N LEU A 139 29.17 -0.85 12.86
CA LEU A 139 29.42 0.59 12.92
C LEU A 139 30.41 1.01 14.00
N GLN A 140 30.69 0.17 14.98
CA GLN A 140 31.68 0.44 16.01
C GLN A 140 33.09 0.64 15.45
N SER A 141 33.40 0.03 14.30
CA SER A 141 34.71 0.12 13.63
C SER A 141 34.74 1.09 12.43
N ALA A 142 33.63 1.72 12.08
CA ALA A 142 33.52 2.52 10.86
C ALA A 142 33.81 4.00 11.10
N SER A 143 34.52 4.63 10.16
CA SER A 143 34.73 6.10 10.14
C SER A 143 33.44 6.83 9.91
N VAL A 144 33.11 7.84 10.73
CA VAL A 144 31.88 8.64 10.66
C VAL A 144 31.71 9.29 9.30
N ILE A 145 32.74 9.78 8.66
CA ILE A 145 32.68 10.44 7.34
C ILE A 145 32.27 9.44 6.27
N LYS A 146 32.85 8.25 6.24
CA LYS A 146 32.48 7.19 5.31
C LYS A 146 31.03 6.78 5.50
N VAL A 147 30.57 6.65 6.73
CA VAL A 147 29.17 6.31 7.05
C VAL A 147 28.21 7.37 6.51
N LEU A 148 28.49 8.67 6.67
CA LEU A 148 27.65 9.75 6.17
C LEU A 148 27.56 9.78 4.63
N LEU A 149 28.67 9.52 3.93
CA LEU A 149 28.68 9.42 2.46
C LEU A 149 27.82 8.23 1.98
N TRP A 150 27.98 7.06 2.59
CA TRP A 150 27.17 5.88 2.29
C TRP A 150 25.68 6.12 2.54
N ILE A 151 25.33 6.79 3.63
CA ILE A 151 23.95 7.14 3.96
C ILE A 151 23.31 7.97 2.83
N ARG A 152 24.04 8.94 2.28
CA ARG A 152 23.55 9.79 1.20
C ARG A 152 23.23 8.99 -0.07
N VAL A 153 24.14 8.12 -0.50
CA VAL A 153 23.96 7.25 -1.65
C VAL A 153 22.79 6.29 -1.42
N LEU A 154 22.78 5.62 -0.26
CA LEU A 154 21.72 4.69 0.10
C LEU A 154 20.34 5.34 0.14
N SER A 155 20.22 6.60 0.59
CA SER A 155 18.92 7.27 0.63
C SER A 155 18.28 7.43 -0.76
N LEU A 156 19.06 7.83 -1.75
CA LEU A 156 18.59 7.94 -3.14
C LEU A 156 18.28 6.56 -3.75
N THR A 157 19.13 5.57 -3.44
CA THR A 157 18.86 4.18 -3.86
C THR A 157 17.57 3.65 -3.25
N TYR A 158 17.29 3.94 -1.98
CA TYR A 158 16.02 3.55 -1.34
C TYR A 158 14.80 4.25 -1.94
N VAL A 159 14.90 5.51 -2.37
CA VAL A 159 13.81 6.19 -3.08
C VAL A 159 13.41 5.40 -4.33
N PHE A 160 14.38 5.02 -5.15
CA PHE A 160 14.13 4.23 -6.34
C PHE A 160 13.60 2.83 -6.02
N LEU A 161 14.29 2.09 -5.14
CA LEU A 161 13.94 0.70 -4.82
C LEU A 161 12.60 0.58 -4.11
N LEU A 162 12.25 1.49 -3.18
CA LEU A 162 10.94 1.50 -2.53
C LEU A 162 9.85 1.82 -3.54
N SER A 163 10.07 2.78 -4.43
CA SER A 163 9.13 3.08 -5.51
C SER A 163 8.95 1.88 -6.44
N TYR A 164 10.02 1.16 -6.76
CA TYR A 164 9.97 -0.04 -7.59
C TYR A 164 9.14 -1.15 -6.93
N VAL A 165 9.43 -1.51 -5.69
CA VAL A 165 8.68 -2.59 -5.02
C VAL A 165 7.23 -2.21 -4.75
N LEU A 166 6.95 -0.92 -4.47
CA LEU A 166 5.59 -0.40 -4.34
C LEU A 166 4.85 -0.43 -5.67
N GLY A 167 5.51 -0.06 -6.77
CA GLY A 167 4.96 -0.12 -8.11
C GLY A 167 4.50 -1.53 -8.47
N GLY A 168 5.32 -2.53 -8.22
CA GLY A 168 4.95 -3.93 -8.39
C GLY A 168 3.80 -4.35 -7.47
N ASN A 169 3.97 -4.19 -6.17
CA ASN A 169 3.03 -4.70 -5.17
C ASN A 169 1.67 -4.00 -5.21
N LEU A 170 1.67 -2.67 -5.08
CA LEU A 170 0.45 -1.90 -4.95
C LEU A 170 -0.29 -1.77 -6.27
N LEU A 171 0.41 -1.33 -7.33
CA LEU A 171 -0.26 -1.12 -8.62
C LEU A 171 -0.56 -2.45 -9.32
N GLY A 172 0.29 -3.46 -9.17
CA GLY A 172 0.03 -4.81 -9.68
C GLY A 172 -1.23 -5.41 -9.05
N SER A 173 -1.39 -5.32 -7.73
CA SER A 173 -2.58 -5.81 -7.04
C SER A 173 -3.84 -5.04 -7.44
N ILE A 174 -3.78 -3.70 -7.53
CA ILE A 174 -4.91 -2.87 -7.99
C ILE A 174 -5.28 -3.20 -9.44
N ALA A 175 -4.30 -3.28 -10.33
CA ALA A 175 -4.52 -3.63 -11.73
C ALA A 175 -5.17 -5.01 -11.89
N SER A 176 -4.72 -5.98 -11.10
CA SER A 176 -5.32 -7.32 -11.08
C SER A 176 -6.77 -7.30 -10.62
N LEU A 177 -7.08 -6.63 -9.50
CA LEU A 177 -8.45 -6.52 -8.97
C LEU A 177 -9.39 -5.78 -9.90
N LEU A 178 -8.92 -4.69 -10.53
CA LEU A 178 -9.71 -3.91 -11.49
C LEU A 178 -9.80 -4.59 -12.87
N GLY A 179 -9.03 -5.63 -13.11
CA GLY A 179 -9.03 -6.30 -14.40
C GLY A 179 -8.40 -5.50 -15.52
N ILE A 180 -7.43 -4.65 -15.19
CA ILE A 180 -6.73 -3.84 -16.18
C ILE A 180 -5.87 -4.76 -17.05
N ALA A 181 -6.19 -4.80 -18.35
CA ALA A 181 -5.39 -5.56 -19.30
C ALA A 181 -3.99 -4.94 -19.46
N ASN A 182 -2.96 -5.77 -19.58
CA ASN A 182 -1.60 -5.32 -19.87
C ASN A 182 -1.49 -4.90 -21.35
N SER A 183 -2.10 -3.75 -21.67
CA SER A 183 -2.02 -3.13 -23.00
C SER A 183 -1.14 -1.89 -22.97
N ALA A 184 -0.57 -1.50 -24.09
CA ALA A 184 0.23 -0.28 -24.19
C ALA A 184 -0.56 0.95 -23.75
N LYS A 185 -1.88 1.00 -24.04
CA LYS A 185 -2.77 2.09 -23.66
C LYS A 185 -2.93 2.18 -22.13
N SER A 186 -3.18 1.05 -21.45
CA SER A 186 -3.34 1.03 -19.99
C SER A 186 -2.03 1.35 -19.28
N THR A 187 -0.91 0.83 -19.78
CA THR A 187 0.42 1.14 -19.24
C THR A 187 0.74 2.63 -19.36
N LEU A 188 0.41 3.26 -20.51
CA LEU A 188 0.58 4.69 -20.69
C LEU A 188 -0.28 5.49 -19.70
N LEU A 189 -1.55 5.15 -19.56
CA LEU A 189 -2.47 5.80 -18.64
C LEU A 189 -1.96 5.73 -17.18
N ILE A 190 -1.52 4.56 -16.76
CA ILE A 190 -0.95 4.34 -15.43
C ILE A 190 0.33 5.16 -15.26
N SER A 191 1.22 5.18 -16.27
CA SER A 191 2.46 5.96 -16.19
C SER A 191 2.21 7.45 -16.06
N ILE A 192 1.24 8.01 -16.80
CA ILE A 192 0.85 9.42 -16.68
C ILE A 192 0.30 9.70 -15.28
N SER A 193 -0.55 8.81 -14.76
CA SER A 193 -1.11 8.93 -13.41
C SER A 193 -0.02 8.90 -12.33
N ILE A 194 0.98 8.03 -12.45
CA ILE A 194 2.14 7.96 -11.57
C ILE A 194 2.91 9.28 -11.58
N VAL A 195 3.29 9.77 -12.77
CA VAL A 195 4.06 11.01 -12.91
C VAL A 195 3.31 12.20 -12.29
N ALA A 196 2.02 12.33 -12.57
CA ALA A 196 1.17 13.38 -11.99
C ALA A 196 1.11 13.29 -10.46
N SER A 197 0.93 12.08 -9.92
CA SER A 197 0.85 11.85 -8.48
C SER A 197 2.16 12.13 -7.76
N VAL A 198 3.29 11.67 -8.30
CA VAL A 198 4.62 11.95 -7.73
C VAL A 198 4.88 13.46 -7.72
N TYR A 199 4.54 14.16 -8.81
CA TYR A 199 4.67 15.62 -8.88
C TYR A 199 3.85 16.34 -7.81
N VAL A 200 2.56 15.98 -7.68
CA VAL A 200 1.67 16.57 -6.66
C VAL A 200 2.17 16.27 -5.26
N SER A 201 2.62 15.03 -4.97
CA SER A 201 3.16 14.65 -3.67
C SER A 201 4.36 15.49 -3.25
N LEU A 202 5.27 15.75 -4.18
CA LEU A 202 6.46 16.55 -3.89
C LEU A 202 6.13 18.04 -3.66
N ARG A 203 5.11 18.56 -4.34
CA ARG A 203 4.69 19.95 -4.21
C ARG A 203 3.81 20.23 -3.00
N SER A 204 2.86 19.36 -2.72
CA SER A 204 1.86 19.56 -1.67
C SER A 204 2.35 19.28 -0.25
N GLY A 205 3.44 18.51 -0.09
CA GLY A 205 3.93 18.08 1.22
C GLY A 205 2.98 17.13 1.98
N ILE A 206 1.87 16.69 1.37
CA ILE A 206 0.86 15.80 1.96
C ILE A 206 1.49 14.49 2.46
N SER A 207 2.57 14.06 1.81
CA SER A 207 3.26 12.81 2.12
C SER A 207 4.12 12.82 3.39
N LEU A 208 4.27 13.97 4.06
CA LEU A 208 5.19 14.15 5.19
C LEU A 208 4.71 13.52 6.51
N GLY A 209 3.45 13.14 6.62
CA GLY A 209 2.82 12.71 7.88
C GLY A 209 3.42 11.43 8.45
N PHE A 210 3.75 10.45 7.61
CA PHE A 210 4.14 9.11 8.05
C PHE A 210 5.45 9.07 8.86
N ALA A 211 6.46 9.79 8.41
CA ALA A 211 7.78 9.79 9.07
C ALA A 211 7.79 10.50 10.43
N LYS A 212 6.88 11.50 10.63
CA LYS A 212 6.81 12.30 11.84
C LYS A 212 6.03 11.65 12.97
N ILE A 213 5.12 10.74 12.66
CA ILE A 213 4.14 10.20 13.62
C ILE A 213 4.75 9.15 14.53
N LEU A 214 5.66 8.31 14.04
CA LEU A 214 6.07 7.11 14.75
C LEU A 214 7.30 7.29 15.64
N PHE A 215 8.38 7.92 15.15
CA PHE A 215 9.59 8.15 15.95
C PHE A 215 10.50 9.25 15.38
N PRO A 216 11.24 9.99 16.20
CA PRO A 216 12.43 10.69 15.77
C PRO A 216 13.53 9.66 15.47
N MET A 217 13.44 9.00 14.32
CA MET A 217 14.47 8.04 13.93
C MET A 217 15.77 8.75 13.62
N ARG A 218 16.87 8.23 14.19
CA ARG A 218 18.23 8.64 13.81
C ARG A 218 18.55 8.01 12.45
N TYR A 219 19.37 8.68 11.66
CA TYR A 219 19.74 8.29 10.30
C TYR A 219 20.07 6.80 10.12
N LEU A 220 20.87 6.22 11.01
CA LEU A 220 21.30 4.83 10.93
C LEU A 220 20.19 3.82 11.29
N THR A 221 19.34 4.16 12.24
CA THR A 221 18.25 3.26 12.68
C THR A 221 17.13 3.21 11.68
N SER A 222 16.94 4.24 10.84
CA SER A 222 15.93 4.26 9.79
C SER A 222 16.26 3.35 8.59
N LEU A 223 17.53 3.05 8.34
CA LEU A 223 17.93 2.14 7.26
C LEU A 223 17.33 0.74 7.41
N ILE A 224 17.20 0.25 8.65
CA ILE A 224 16.73 -1.12 8.92
C ILE A 224 15.28 -1.32 8.46
N PRO A 225 14.29 -0.49 8.84
CA PRO A 225 12.93 -0.61 8.35
C PRO A 225 12.82 -0.56 6.83
N TYR A 226 13.61 0.30 6.17
CA TYR A 226 13.61 0.37 4.71
C TYR A 226 14.18 -0.90 4.08
N THR A 227 15.30 -1.40 4.58
CA THR A 227 15.90 -2.65 4.08
C THR A 227 14.95 -3.84 4.26
N VAL A 228 14.38 -4.00 5.44
CA VAL A 228 13.45 -5.10 5.74
C VAL A 228 12.21 -5.01 4.86
N SER A 229 11.63 -3.80 4.73
CA SER A 229 10.45 -3.60 3.88
C SER A 229 10.74 -3.88 2.41
N LEU A 230 11.91 -3.46 1.90
CA LEU A 230 12.33 -3.77 0.53
C LEU A 230 12.44 -5.26 0.29
N VAL A 231 13.17 -5.96 1.15
CA VAL A 231 13.41 -7.41 0.96
C VAL A 231 12.11 -8.19 1.04
N LEU A 232 11.29 -7.95 2.06
CA LEU A 232 10.03 -8.67 2.23
C LEU A 232 9.04 -8.36 1.11
N THR A 233 8.95 -7.09 0.67
CA THR A 233 8.06 -6.74 -0.43
C THR A 233 8.56 -7.33 -1.75
N GLN A 234 9.86 -7.35 -1.99
CA GLN A 234 10.39 -7.97 -3.20
C GLN A 234 10.11 -9.48 -3.26
N VAL A 235 10.26 -10.18 -2.14
CA VAL A 235 9.89 -11.59 -2.04
C VAL A 235 8.39 -11.78 -2.32
N ALA A 236 7.54 -10.96 -1.72
CA ALA A 236 6.10 -11.02 -1.93
C ALA A 236 5.70 -10.73 -3.39
N ASN A 237 6.34 -9.76 -4.04
CA ASN A 237 6.11 -9.46 -5.46
C ASN A 237 6.44 -10.66 -6.36
N ARG A 238 7.54 -11.36 -6.08
CA ARG A 238 7.91 -12.58 -6.82
C ARG A 238 6.91 -13.71 -6.62
N LEU A 239 6.28 -13.78 -5.47
CA LEU A 239 5.23 -14.76 -5.15
C LEU A 239 3.83 -14.32 -5.62
N GLY A 240 3.67 -13.10 -6.14
CA GLY A 240 2.39 -12.54 -6.52
C GLY A 240 1.43 -12.30 -5.34
N VAL A 241 1.96 -12.17 -4.13
CA VAL A 241 1.17 -11.98 -2.90
C VAL A 241 1.19 -10.51 -2.49
N PRO A 242 0.04 -9.81 -2.47
CA PRO A 242 -0.01 -8.43 -2.04
C PRO A 242 0.19 -8.32 -0.52
N ILE A 243 1.27 -7.65 -0.11
CA ILE A 243 1.52 -7.35 1.31
C ILE A 243 1.31 -5.87 1.62
N VAL A 244 1.05 -5.57 2.88
CA VAL A 244 0.90 -4.21 3.38
C VAL A 244 2.27 -3.67 3.79
N ILE A 245 2.94 -2.96 2.87
CA ILE A 245 4.31 -2.44 3.09
C ILE A 245 4.39 -1.53 4.30
N SER A 246 3.38 -0.68 4.51
CA SER A 246 3.31 0.18 5.70
C SER A 246 3.27 -0.62 7.01
N LEU A 247 2.62 -1.80 7.01
CA LEU A 247 2.58 -2.70 8.16
C LEU A 247 3.95 -3.36 8.41
N VAL A 248 4.65 -3.77 7.34
CA VAL A 248 6.01 -4.30 7.43
C VAL A 248 6.97 -3.25 7.96
N MET A 249 6.87 -2.03 7.44
CA MET A 249 7.70 -0.91 7.92
C MET A 249 7.40 -0.60 9.38
N PHE A 250 6.13 -0.58 9.78
CA PHE A 250 5.72 -0.37 11.17
C PHE A 250 6.25 -1.47 12.10
N SER A 251 6.12 -2.75 11.74
CA SER A 251 6.65 -3.86 12.51
C SER A 251 8.18 -3.79 12.65
N SER A 252 8.86 -3.37 11.59
CA SER A 252 10.30 -3.19 11.57
C SER A 252 10.76 -2.05 12.48
N ILE A 253 10.02 -0.94 12.51
CA ILE A 253 10.25 0.16 13.44
C ILE A 253 10.10 -0.30 14.88
N LEU A 254 9.05 -1.07 15.17
CA LEU A 254 8.87 -1.68 16.49
C LEU A 254 10.03 -2.59 16.89
N GLY A 255 10.49 -3.44 15.95
CA GLY A 255 11.64 -4.33 16.19
C GLY A 255 12.93 -3.57 16.50
N VAL A 256 13.23 -2.50 15.75
CA VAL A 256 14.36 -1.60 16.04
C VAL A 256 14.23 -0.96 17.43
N GLY A 257 13.03 -0.50 17.77
CA GLY A 257 12.76 0.11 19.07
C GLY A 257 12.95 -0.86 20.22
N LEU A 258 12.44 -2.08 20.12
CA LEU A 258 12.63 -3.15 21.11
C LEU A 258 14.12 -3.48 21.30
N ALA A 259 14.86 -3.59 20.19
CA ALA A 259 16.31 -3.87 20.24
C ALA A 259 17.16 -2.71 20.76
N SER A 260 16.62 -1.50 20.83
CA SER A 260 17.31 -0.29 21.27
C SER A 260 17.03 0.07 22.72
N GLU A 261 16.26 -0.75 23.45
CA GLU A 261 15.84 -0.53 24.85
C GLU A 261 15.23 0.88 25.08
N LEU A 262 14.70 1.48 24.02
CA LEU A 262 14.13 2.81 24.09
C LEU A 262 12.84 2.78 24.91
N LYS A 263 12.84 3.36 26.10
CA LYS A 263 11.66 3.56 26.97
C LYS A 263 10.58 4.51 26.38
N VAL A 264 10.78 4.96 25.14
CA VAL A 264 9.95 6.00 24.48
C VAL A 264 8.69 5.42 23.80
N PHE A 265 8.41 4.12 23.96
CA PHE A 265 7.21 3.52 23.42
C PHE A 265 5.96 3.95 24.17
N HIS A 266 5.27 4.96 23.66
CA HIS A 266 3.91 5.27 24.12
C HIS A 266 2.92 4.21 23.62
N ARG A 267 2.74 3.14 24.40
CA ARG A 267 1.85 2.00 24.09
C ARG A 267 0.49 2.46 23.56
N ARG A 268 -0.09 3.50 24.16
CA ARG A 268 -1.38 4.07 23.75
C ARG A 268 -1.34 4.61 22.32
N ARG A 269 -0.26 5.33 21.93
CA ARG A 269 -0.12 5.88 20.56
C ARG A 269 0.01 4.78 19.52
N ILE A 270 0.75 3.72 19.84
CA ILE A 270 0.91 2.55 18.95
C ILE A 270 -0.44 1.87 18.71
N ILE A 271 -1.19 1.59 19.78
CA ILE A 271 -2.51 0.96 19.68
C ILE A 271 -3.46 1.84 18.87
N MET A 272 -3.53 3.14 19.17
CA MET A 272 -4.37 4.08 18.41
C MET A 272 -3.98 4.12 16.94
N TYR A 273 -2.68 4.13 16.63
CA TYR A 273 -2.21 4.12 15.26
C TYR A 273 -2.64 2.84 14.51
N VAL A 274 -2.49 1.66 15.11
CA VAL A 274 -2.92 0.40 14.50
C VAL A 274 -4.44 0.39 14.28
N LEU A 275 -5.20 0.84 15.26
CA LEU A 275 -6.67 0.90 15.16
C LEU A 275 -7.14 1.85 14.05
N THR A 276 -6.58 3.06 13.98
CA THR A 276 -7.04 4.09 13.04
C THR A 276 -6.51 3.88 11.61
N SER A 277 -5.30 3.35 11.46
CA SER A 277 -4.65 3.23 10.15
C SER A 277 -4.85 1.87 9.48
N TYR A 278 -5.12 0.81 10.25
CA TYR A 278 -5.25 -0.54 9.70
C TYR A 278 -6.62 -1.18 10.02
N ILE A 279 -6.99 -1.31 11.28
CA ILE A 279 -8.18 -2.09 11.67
C ILE A 279 -9.46 -1.33 11.29
N GLY A 280 -9.58 -0.07 11.68
CA GLY A 280 -10.77 0.75 11.41
C GLY A 280 -11.11 0.85 9.92
N PRO A 281 -10.17 1.29 9.06
CA PRO A 281 -10.40 1.38 7.63
C PRO A 281 -10.72 0.05 6.96
N PHE A 282 -10.09 -1.05 7.40
CA PHE A 282 -10.38 -2.39 6.93
C PHE A 282 -11.84 -2.80 7.22
N ILE A 283 -12.28 -2.64 8.46
CA ILE A 283 -13.66 -2.96 8.87
C ILE A 283 -14.64 -2.05 8.13
N LEU A 284 -14.39 -0.75 8.09
CA LEU A 284 -15.26 0.22 7.43
C LEU A 284 -15.45 -0.12 5.94
N SER A 285 -14.37 -0.36 5.22
CA SER A 285 -14.43 -0.67 3.78
C SER A 285 -15.13 -2.00 3.51
N SER A 286 -14.92 -3.02 4.35
CA SER A 286 -15.60 -4.31 4.19
C SER A 286 -17.10 -4.23 4.50
N LEU A 287 -17.49 -3.49 5.54
CA LEU A 287 -18.91 -3.30 5.89
C LEU A 287 -19.66 -2.49 4.83
N LEU A 288 -19.05 -1.40 4.33
CA LEU A 288 -19.65 -0.62 3.26
C LEU A 288 -19.83 -1.45 1.98
N SER A 289 -18.81 -2.22 1.63
CA SER A 289 -18.87 -3.11 0.47
C SER A 289 -19.95 -4.18 0.62
N TYR A 290 -20.03 -4.82 1.77
CA TYR A 290 -21.06 -5.80 2.09
C TYR A 290 -22.48 -5.21 1.96
N SER A 291 -22.71 -4.07 2.63
CA SER A 291 -24.01 -3.42 2.66
C SER A 291 -24.48 -2.96 1.27
N LEU A 292 -23.59 -2.30 0.52
CA LEU A 292 -23.92 -1.82 -0.83
C LEU A 292 -24.14 -2.96 -1.81
N THR A 293 -23.36 -4.04 -1.71
CA THR A 293 -23.57 -5.23 -2.55
C THR A 293 -24.92 -5.88 -2.25
N ASN A 294 -25.30 -6.05 -0.98
CA ASN A 294 -26.59 -6.62 -0.61
C ASN A 294 -27.76 -5.76 -1.12
N ILE A 295 -27.69 -4.44 -0.96
CA ILE A 295 -28.72 -3.53 -1.46
C ILE A 295 -28.85 -3.69 -2.99
N TYR A 296 -27.73 -3.74 -3.70
CA TYR A 296 -27.71 -3.91 -5.15
C TYR A 296 -28.34 -5.26 -5.56
N MET A 297 -27.96 -6.37 -4.93
CA MET A 297 -28.48 -7.71 -5.24
C MET A 297 -29.98 -7.82 -4.95
N THR A 298 -30.42 -7.30 -3.81
CA THR A 298 -31.88 -7.28 -3.46
C THR A 298 -32.72 -6.48 -4.45
N ASN A 299 -32.20 -5.33 -4.92
CA ASN A 299 -32.90 -4.54 -5.93
C ASN A 299 -32.91 -5.24 -7.30
N LEU A 300 -31.82 -5.92 -7.67
CA LEU A 300 -31.77 -6.71 -8.90
C LEU A 300 -32.80 -7.86 -8.90
N GLU A 301 -32.89 -8.60 -7.78
CA GLU A 301 -33.88 -9.66 -7.60
C GLU A 301 -35.34 -9.14 -7.74
N ARG A 302 -35.63 -8.00 -7.09
CA ARG A 302 -36.96 -7.36 -7.22
C ARG A 302 -37.28 -6.97 -8.65
N LEU A 303 -36.33 -6.43 -9.41
CA LEU A 303 -36.55 -6.07 -10.82
C LEU A 303 -36.76 -7.29 -11.71
N LEU A 304 -36.04 -8.38 -11.45
CA LEU A 304 -36.23 -9.64 -12.18
C LEU A 304 -37.58 -10.27 -11.90
N THR A 305 -38.03 -10.31 -10.64
CA THR A 305 -39.35 -10.84 -10.26
C THR A 305 -40.47 -10.00 -10.86
N TYR A 306 -40.33 -8.68 -10.85
CA TYR A 306 -41.33 -7.78 -11.48
C TYR A 306 -41.44 -8.03 -12.98
N ASN A 307 -40.32 -8.13 -13.70
CA ASN A 307 -40.34 -8.40 -15.15
C ASN A 307 -40.90 -9.78 -15.50
N LEU A 308 -40.64 -10.80 -14.68
CA LEU A 308 -41.24 -12.14 -14.89
C LEU A 308 -42.79 -12.11 -14.68
N SER A 309 -43.26 -11.45 -13.64
CA SER A 309 -44.69 -11.33 -13.38
C SER A 309 -45.45 -10.56 -14.47
N THR A 310 -44.84 -9.61 -15.15
CA THR A 310 -45.40 -8.88 -16.27
C THR A 310 -45.46 -9.69 -17.56
N LEU A 311 -44.59 -10.70 -17.72
CA LEU A 311 -44.62 -11.60 -18.88
C LEU A 311 -45.64 -12.74 -18.77
N GLU A 312 -46.03 -13.09 -17.53
CA GLU A 312 -47.03 -14.16 -17.28
C GLU A 312 -48.49 -13.71 -17.32
N THR A 313 -48.78 -12.41 -17.50
CA THR A 313 -50.16 -11.94 -17.71
C THR A 313 -50.53 -12.09 -19.19
N PRO A 314 -51.25 -13.18 -19.59
CA PRO A 314 -51.75 -13.31 -20.96
C PRO A 314 -52.83 -12.23 -21.19
N ARG A 315 -52.73 -11.55 -22.31
CA ARG A 315 -53.80 -10.66 -22.82
C ARG A 315 -55.00 -11.45 -23.27
#